data_3f9ac36348f7a5b8ba2852a8c8446c08
#
_entry.id   3f9ac36348f7a5b8ba2852a8c8446c08
#
_cell.length_a   1.000
_cell.length_b   1.000
_cell.length_c   1.000
_cell.angle_alpha   90.00
_cell.angle_beta   90.00
_cell.angle_gamma   90.00
#
_symmetry.space_group_name_H-M   'P 1'
#
loop_
_entity.id
_entity.type
_entity.pdbx_description
1 polymer ?
#
loop_
_entity_poly.entity_id
_entity_poly.type
_entity_poly.pdbx_seq_one_letter_code
_entity_poly.pdbx_strand_id
1 'polypeptide(L)'
;MKALNEKEKRQIVRENRQIIGNIQWDFVVTLNTRIKNGTNRTHRVWEFERRLNQALFGKNWRANQKHIIWIHNLEEKQHSHSHSVCQLCDGVDRQHFKQRARQIWAQVNRHDTKAQIYIDTLSKPGAVAQYITKDGVMDCTPV
;
A
#
# COMPACT_ATOMS: atom_id res chain seq x y z
N MET A 1 23.54 13.39 5.87
CA MET A 1 22.10 13.70 6.08
C MET A 1 21.81 13.78 7.56
N LYS A 2 21.27 14.88 8.01
CA LYS A 2 20.96 15.09 9.43
C LYS A 2 19.75 14.27 9.84
N ALA A 3 19.87 13.51 10.92
CA ALA A 3 18.72 12.78 11.47
C ALA A 3 17.65 13.75 11.99
N LEU A 4 16.38 13.40 11.77
CA LEU A 4 15.24 14.17 12.27
C LEU A 4 15.13 14.03 13.79
N ASN A 5 14.86 15.14 14.47
CA ASN A 5 14.53 15.10 15.88
C ASN A 5 13.06 14.72 16.11
N GLU A 6 12.66 14.48 17.34
CA GLU A 6 11.30 14.04 17.68
C GLU A 6 10.22 15.06 17.28
N LYS A 7 10.53 16.35 17.40
CA LYS A 7 9.60 17.41 16.98
C LYS A 7 9.37 17.40 15.49
N GLU A 8 10.44 17.25 14.70
CA GLU A 8 10.36 17.17 13.23
C GLU A 8 9.60 15.92 12.80
N LYS A 9 9.85 14.78 13.43
CA LYS A 9 9.12 13.53 13.15
C LYS A 9 7.62 13.69 13.41
N ARG A 10 7.24 14.32 14.52
CA ARG A 10 5.84 14.57 14.86
C ARG A 10 5.18 15.49 13.84
N GLN A 11 5.90 16.50 13.37
CA GLN A 11 5.40 17.44 12.37
C GLN A 11 5.12 16.72 11.05
N ILE A 12 6.05 15.87 10.59
CA ILE A 12 5.89 15.08 9.36
C ILE A 12 4.67 14.16 9.48
N VAL A 13 4.52 13.46 10.60
CA VAL A 13 3.36 12.59 10.84
C VAL A 13 2.05 13.38 10.78
N ARG A 14 2.02 14.57 11.40
CA ARG A 14 0.84 15.43 11.39
C ARG A 14 0.48 15.88 9.99
N GLU A 15 1.46 16.34 9.21
CA GLU A 15 1.26 16.76 7.83
C GLU A 15 0.77 15.61 6.95
N ASN A 16 1.36 14.44 7.13
CA ASN A 16 0.97 13.23 6.38
C ASN A 16 -0.46 12.82 6.72
N ARG A 17 -0.86 12.91 8.00
CA ARG A 17 -2.24 12.63 8.40
C ARG A 17 -3.24 13.58 7.75
N GLN A 18 -2.89 14.86 7.61
CA GLN A 18 -3.74 15.83 6.92
C GLN A 18 -3.90 15.48 5.45
N ILE A 19 -2.81 15.16 4.77
CA ILE A 19 -2.83 14.77 3.36
C ILE A 19 -3.67 13.52 3.17
N ILE A 20 -3.42 12.49 3.96
CA ILE A 20 -4.14 11.21 3.88
C ILE A 20 -5.63 11.42 4.18
N GLY A 21 -5.95 12.23 5.19
CA GLY A 21 -7.32 12.51 5.59
C GLY A 21 -8.13 13.30 4.55
N ASN A 22 -7.47 14.02 3.65
CA ASN A 22 -8.11 14.79 2.59
C ASN A 22 -8.34 13.99 1.31
N ILE A 23 -7.79 12.79 1.20
CA ILE A 23 -7.95 11.92 0.04
C ILE A 23 -9.08 10.93 0.33
N GLN A 24 -9.95 10.76 -0.65
CA GLN A 24 -10.99 9.73 -0.57
C GLN A 24 -10.41 8.38 -1.03
N TRP A 25 -10.12 7.53 -0.06
CA TRP A 25 -9.58 6.20 -0.31
C TRP A 25 -10.70 5.19 -0.60
N ASP A 26 -10.41 4.23 -1.46
CA ASP A 26 -11.38 3.19 -1.81
C ASP A 26 -11.28 1.98 -0.90
N PHE A 27 -10.06 1.54 -0.58
CA PHE A 27 -9.84 0.32 0.20
C PHE A 27 -8.71 0.46 1.19
N VAL A 28 -8.83 -0.27 2.28
CA VAL A 28 -7.70 -0.65 3.15
C VAL A 28 -7.25 -2.03 2.71
N VAL A 29 -5.95 -2.20 2.50
CA VAL A 29 -5.37 -3.46 2.05
C VAL A 29 -4.27 -3.87 3.02
N THR A 30 -4.40 -5.06 3.58
CA THR A 30 -3.36 -5.65 4.42
C THR A 30 -2.67 -6.74 3.62
N LEU A 31 -1.37 -6.57 3.40
CA LEU A 31 -0.54 -7.53 2.68
C LEU A 31 0.31 -8.28 3.70
N ASN A 32 0.09 -9.58 3.79
CA ASN A 32 0.72 -10.44 4.77
C ASN A 32 1.65 -11.44 4.09
N THR A 33 2.87 -11.56 4.59
CA THR A 33 3.87 -12.50 4.08
C THR A 33 4.72 -13.02 5.24
N ARG A 34 5.31 -14.20 5.10
CA ARG A 34 6.22 -14.78 6.11
C ARG A 34 7.63 -14.21 6.07
N ILE A 35 7.95 -13.38 5.10
CA ILE A 35 9.27 -12.81 4.96
C ILE A 35 9.51 -11.80 6.08
N LYS A 36 10.49 -12.08 6.93
CA LYS A 36 10.83 -11.21 8.06
C LYS A 36 11.76 -10.06 7.67
N ASN A 37 12.47 -10.19 6.58
CA ASN A 37 13.38 -9.13 6.10
C ASN A 37 12.59 -8.00 5.47
N GLY A 38 12.67 -6.80 6.06
CA GLY A 38 11.94 -5.63 5.61
C GLY A 38 12.24 -5.23 4.16
N THR A 39 13.49 -5.36 3.71
CA THR A 39 13.88 -5.09 2.33
C THR A 39 13.16 -6.02 1.35
N ASN A 40 13.11 -7.30 1.65
CA ASN A 40 12.42 -8.27 0.80
C ASN A 40 10.91 -8.04 0.78
N ARG A 41 10.32 -7.64 1.91
CA ARG A 41 8.90 -7.26 1.95
C ARG A 41 8.61 -6.06 1.06
N THR A 42 9.44 -5.05 1.13
CA THR A 42 9.32 -3.85 0.30
C THR A 42 9.38 -4.21 -1.18
N HIS A 43 10.33 -5.05 -1.59
CA HIS A 43 10.43 -5.53 -2.96
C HIS A 43 9.18 -6.27 -3.42
N ARG A 44 8.60 -7.10 -2.55
CA ARG A 44 7.37 -7.81 -2.88
C ARG A 44 6.18 -6.89 -3.05
N VAL A 45 6.07 -5.88 -2.20
CA VAL A 45 5.01 -4.87 -2.32
C VAL A 45 5.16 -4.10 -3.62
N TRP A 46 6.37 -3.67 -3.98
CA TRP A 46 6.62 -2.97 -5.23
C TRP A 46 6.34 -3.85 -6.45
N GLU A 47 6.74 -5.11 -6.41
CA GLU A 47 6.45 -6.07 -7.48
C GLU A 47 4.94 -6.30 -7.61
N PHE A 48 4.23 -6.38 -6.50
CA PHE A 48 2.77 -6.46 -6.48
C PHE A 48 2.13 -5.26 -7.16
N GLU A 49 2.53 -4.04 -6.79
CA GLU A 49 2.01 -2.82 -7.43
C GLU A 49 2.26 -2.82 -8.93
N ARG A 50 3.49 -3.13 -9.34
CA ARG A 50 3.88 -3.14 -10.75
C ARG A 50 3.02 -4.13 -11.55
N ARG A 51 2.91 -5.35 -11.09
CA ARG A 51 2.13 -6.39 -11.75
C ARG A 51 0.64 -6.07 -11.79
N LEU A 52 0.13 -5.50 -10.71
CA LEU A 52 -1.27 -5.12 -10.62
C LEU A 52 -1.61 -4.01 -11.61
N ASN A 53 -0.79 -2.98 -11.67
CA ASN A 53 -0.98 -1.90 -12.64
C ASN A 53 -0.91 -2.43 -14.08
N GLN A 54 0.04 -3.31 -14.37
CA GLN A 54 0.15 -3.93 -15.69
C GLN A 54 -1.08 -4.77 -16.03
N ALA A 55 -1.60 -5.52 -15.07
CA ALA A 55 -2.78 -6.36 -15.26
C ALA A 55 -4.06 -5.55 -15.47
N LEU A 56 -4.19 -4.42 -14.79
CA LEU A 56 -5.38 -3.57 -14.88
C LEU A 56 -5.34 -2.62 -16.06
N PHE A 57 -4.17 -2.12 -16.43
CA PHE A 57 -4.04 -1.00 -17.39
C PHE A 57 -3.18 -1.34 -18.61
N GLY A 58 -2.57 -2.53 -18.65
CA GLY A 58 -1.71 -2.94 -19.75
C GLY A 58 -0.24 -2.53 -19.54
N LYS A 59 0.62 -3.01 -20.44
CA LYS A 59 2.08 -2.82 -20.33
C LYS A 59 2.54 -1.36 -20.40
N ASN A 60 1.71 -0.49 -20.99
CA ASN A 60 2.03 0.93 -21.17
C ASN A 60 1.43 1.81 -20.06
N TRP A 61 1.11 1.24 -18.90
CA TRP A 61 0.44 1.95 -17.82
C TRP A 61 1.21 3.20 -17.34
N ARG A 62 2.53 3.16 -17.32
CA ARG A 62 3.35 4.31 -16.91
C ARG A 62 3.26 5.45 -17.92
N ALA A 63 3.40 5.13 -19.20
CA ALA A 63 3.31 6.12 -20.29
C ALA A 63 1.91 6.76 -20.34
N ASN A 64 0.87 5.98 -20.04
CA ASN A 64 -0.51 6.44 -20.03
C ASN A 64 -0.92 7.08 -18.70
N GLN A 65 -0.03 7.12 -17.73
CA GLN A 65 -0.27 7.69 -16.38
C GLN A 65 -1.48 7.06 -15.68
N LYS A 66 -1.73 5.78 -15.93
CA LYS A 66 -2.81 5.02 -15.29
C LYS A 66 -2.21 4.09 -14.26
N HIS A 67 -2.57 4.28 -13.00
CA HIS A 67 -2.10 3.43 -11.91
C HIS A 67 -3.00 3.59 -10.69
N ILE A 68 -2.95 2.59 -9.83
CA ILE A 68 -3.57 2.67 -8.50
C ILE A 68 -2.67 3.52 -7.62
N ILE A 69 -3.25 4.43 -6.85
CA ILE A 69 -2.52 5.25 -5.89
C ILE A 69 -2.49 4.51 -4.57
N TRP A 70 -1.31 4.33 -4.01
CA TRP A 70 -1.09 3.63 -2.77
C TRP A 70 -0.35 4.48 -1.75
N ILE A 71 -0.67 4.27 -0.48
CA ILE A 71 0.21 4.58 0.64
C ILE A 71 0.36 3.31 1.46
N HIS A 72 1.60 2.87 1.64
CA HIS A 72 1.92 1.68 2.42
C HIS A 72 2.55 2.07 3.73
N ASN A 73 2.11 1.44 4.81
CA ASN A 73 2.82 1.44 6.08
C ASN A 73 3.55 0.11 6.19
N LEU A 74 4.86 0.14 5.94
CA LEU A 74 5.72 -1.02 5.99
C LEU A 74 6.28 -1.14 7.40
N GLU A 75 5.65 -1.98 8.22
CA GLU A 75 6.11 -2.20 9.59
C GLU A 75 7.48 -2.88 9.60
N GLU A 76 8.47 -2.22 10.18
CA GLU A 76 9.84 -2.74 10.29
C GLU A 76 10.00 -3.77 11.40
N LYS A 77 9.10 -3.75 12.39
CA LYS A 77 9.18 -4.65 13.53
C LYS A 77 8.50 -5.98 13.21
N GLN A 78 8.79 -6.96 13.93
CA GLN A 78 8.39 -8.37 14.03
C GLN A 78 7.23 -8.90 13.16
N HIS A 79 6.41 -8.06 12.59
CA HIS A 79 5.24 -8.48 11.81
C HIS A 79 5.53 -8.41 10.32
N SER A 80 5.28 -9.49 9.65
CA SER A 80 5.53 -9.64 8.21
C SER A 80 4.35 -9.13 7.38
N HIS A 81 3.78 -7.98 7.77
CA HIS A 81 2.65 -7.42 7.04
C HIS A 81 2.81 -5.91 6.84
N SER A 82 2.16 -5.40 5.82
CA SER A 82 2.01 -3.97 5.58
C SER A 82 0.55 -3.60 5.58
N HIS A 83 0.26 -2.43 6.14
CA HIS A 83 -1.06 -1.83 6.11
C HIS A 83 -1.06 -0.74 5.04
N SER A 84 -2.02 -0.80 4.14
CA SER A 84 -2.02 0.09 2.98
C SER A 84 -3.41 0.65 2.76
N VAL A 85 -3.47 1.82 2.14
CA VAL A 85 -4.69 2.36 1.57
C VAL A 85 -4.48 2.58 0.09
N CYS A 86 -5.52 2.44 -0.70
CA CYS A 86 -5.43 2.68 -2.12
C CYS A 86 -6.65 3.44 -2.66
N GLN A 87 -6.39 4.19 -3.72
CA GLN A 87 -7.40 4.88 -4.49
C GLN A 87 -7.38 4.35 -5.92
N LEU A 88 -8.54 3.92 -6.39
CA LEU A 88 -8.70 3.46 -7.76
C LEU A 88 -8.84 4.66 -8.70
N CYS A 89 -8.28 4.57 -9.89
CA CYS A 89 -8.56 5.58 -10.90
C CYS A 89 -9.90 5.30 -11.57
N ASP A 90 -10.44 6.31 -12.26
CA ASP A 90 -11.72 6.22 -12.93
C ASP A 90 -11.76 5.06 -13.92
N GLY A 91 -12.89 4.37 -13.96
CA GLY A 91 -13.13 3.27 -14.88
C GLY A 91 -12.66 1.90 -14.39
N VAL A 92 -12.03 1.81 -13.21
CA VAL A 92 -11.64 0.53 -12.65
C VAL A 92 -12.81 -0.10 -11.89
N ASP A 93 -13.20 -1.30 -12.29
CA ASP A 93 -14.22 -2.07 -11.59
C ASP A 93 -13.66 -2.57 -10.25
N ARG A 94 -14.40 -2.32 -9.17
CA ARG A 94 -13.98 -2.65 -7.80
C ARG A 94 -13.80 -4.16 -7.60
N GLN A 95 -14.69 -4.97 -8.15
CA GLN A 95 -14.61 -6.43 -8.04
C GLN A 95 -13.43 -6.99 -8.85
N HIS A 96 -13.22 -6.45 -10.04
CA HIS A 96 -12.08 -6.83 -10.87
C HIS A 96 -10.76 -6.48 -10.19
N PHE A 97 -10.67 -5.30 -9.57
CA PHE A 97 -9.51 -4.91 -8.77
C PHE A 97 -9.23 -5.93 -7.67
N LYS A 98 -10.24 -6.28 -6.87
CA LYS A 98 -10.08 -7.24 -5.77
C LYS A 98 -9.60 -8.59 -6.26
N GLN A 99 -10.20 -9.08 -7.33
CA GLN A 99 -9.84 -10.37 -7.94
C GLN A 99 -8.40 -10.38 -8.42
N ARG A 100 -8.00 -9.37 -9.17
CA ARG A 100 -6.64 -9.27 -9.71
C ARG A 100 -5.62 -9.07 -8.59
N ALA A 101 -5.92 -8.26 -7.60
CA ALA A 101 -5.04 -8.05 -6.45
C ALA A 101 -4.76 -9.36 -5.70
N ARG A 102 -5.79 -10.16 -5.45
CA ARG A 102 -5.63 -11.47 -4.81
C ARG A 102 -4.78 -12.42 -5.64
N GLN A 103 -5.03 -12.49 -6.93
CA GLN A 103 -4.26 -13.34 -7.85
C GLN A 103 -2.79 -12.94 -7.89
N ILE A 104 -2.52 -11.65 -8.00
CA ILE A 104 -1.15 -11.15 -8.13
C ILE A 104 -0.37 -11.28 -6.83
N TRP A 105 -1.00 -11.02 -5.67
CA TRP A 105 -0.33 -11.24 -4.40
C TRP A 105 0.06 -12.71 -4.21
N ALA A 106 -0.81 -13.64 -4.59
CA ALA A 106 -0.50 -15.07 -4.60
C ALA A 106 0.67 -15.40 -5.54
N GLN A 107 0.71 -14.81 -6.73
CA GLN A 107 1.81 -15.01 -7.68
C GLN A 107 3.14 -14.48 -7.16
N VAL A 108 3.15 -13.30 -6.59
CA VAL A 108 4.36 -12.68 -6.01
C VAL A 108 4.90 -13.53 -4.86
N ASN A 109 4.02 -14.20 -4.12
CA ASN A 109 4.37 -15.02 -2.97
C ASN A 109 4.22 -16.52 -3.25
N ARG A 110 4.44 -16.96 -4.47
CA ARG A 110 4.18 -18.37 -4.89
C ARG A 110 4.84 -19.44 -4.04
N HIS A 111 5.93 -19.12 -3.35
CA HIS A 111 6.65 -20.03 -2.46
C HIS A 111 6.25 -19.89 -1.00
N ASP A 112 5.32 -18.97 -0.71
CA ASP A 112 4.82 -18.70 0.63
C ASP A 112 3.32 -19.01 0.66
N THR A 113 2.98 -20.25 0.98
CA THR A 113 1.58 -20.70 1.00
C THR A 113 0.73 -20.04 2.08
N LYS A 114 1.35 -19.31 3.00
CA LYS A 114 0.65 -18.59 4.07
C LYS A 114 0.57 -17.07 3.85
N ALA A 115 1.07 -16.59 2.71
CA ALA A 115 0.88 -15.21 2.34
C ALA A 115 -0.62 -14.94 2.12
N GLN A 116 -1.11 -13.84 2.68
CA GLN A 116 -2.54 -13.48 2.63
C GLN A 116 -2.70 -12.02 2.27
N ILE A 117 -3.83 -11.69 1.68
CA ILE A 117 -4.23 -10.33 1.38
C ILE A 117 -5.66 -10.12 1.89
N TYR A 118 -5.85 -9.02 2.60
CA TYR A 118 -7.18 -8.61 3.08
C TYR A 118 -7.51 -7.26 2.47
N ILE A 119 -8.69 -7.15 1.85
CA ILE A 119 -9.16 -5.94 1.19
C ILE A 119 -10.49 -5.55 1.80
N ASP A 120 -10.50 -4.42 2.51
CA ASP A 120 -11.69 -3.93 3.21
C ASP A 120 -12.09 -2.56 2.69
N THR A 121 -13.39 -2.31 2.67
CA THR A 121 -13.92 -1.01 2.33
C THR A 121 -13.71 -0.04 3.50
N LEU A 122 -13.38 1.20 3.18
CA LEU A 122 -13.19 2.23 4.18
C LEU A 122 -14.49 2.72 4.75
N SER A 123 -14.63 2.63 6.09
CA SER A 123 -15.80 3.17 6.81
C SER A 123 -15.55 4.58 7.35
N LYS A 124 -14.31 4.92 7.71
CA LYS A 124 -13.97 6.23 8.32
C LYS A 124 -12.58 6.68 7.87
N PRO A 125 -12.47 7.65 6.96
CA PRO A 125 -11.17 8.10 6.43
C PRO A 125 -10.19 8.59 7.50
N GLY A 126 -10.66 9.32 8.52
CA GLY A 126 -9.79 9.83 9.58
C GLY A 126 -9.15 8.73 10.43
N ALA A 127 -9.87 7.66 10.71
CA ALA A 127 -9.35 6.51 11.45
C ALA A 127 -8.24 5.80 10.67
N VAL A 128 -8.38 5.73 9.35
CA VAL A 128 -7.37 5.13 8.48
C VAL A 128 -6.08 5.93 8.48
N ALA A 129 -6.16 7.25 8.42
CA ALA A 129 -4.98 8.10 8.47
C ALA A 129 -4.16 7.84 9.73
N GLN A 130 -4.80 7.72 10.90
CA GLN A 130 -4.13 7.39 12.16
C GLN A 130 -3.47 6.01 12.10
N TYR A 131 -4.17 5.03 11.55
CA TYR A 131 -3.71 3.65 11.47
C TYR A 131 -2.47 3.52 10.58
N ILE A 132 -2.50 4.16 9.40
CA ILE A 132 -1.40 4.10 8.41
C ILE A 132 -0.15 4.81 8.93
N THR A 133 -0.31 5.87 9.72
CA THR A 133 0.84 6.67 10.20
C THR A 133 1.33 6.27 11.59
N LYS A 134 0.76 5.21 12.19
CA LYS A 134 0.95 4.91 13.60
C LYS A 134 2.38 4.55 13.97
N ASP A 135 2.99 3.57 13.36
CA ASP A 135 4.25 2.97 13.82
C ASP A 135 5.22 2.60 12.69
N GLY A 136 5.08 3.13 11.51
CA GLY A 136 5.86 2.62 10.41
C GLY A 136 6.43 3.66 9.47
N VAL A 137 7.22 3.15 8.56
CA VAL A 137 7.71 3.91 7.42
C VAL A 137 6.58 3.99 6.40
N MET A 138 6.22 5.20 6.02
CA MET A 138 5.27 5.40 4.95
C MET A 138 6.00 5.38 3.61
N ASP A 139 5.45 4.61 2.69
CA ASP A 139 5.89 4.57 1.30
C ASP A 139 4.73 4.95 0.40
N CYS A 140 4.94 5.95 -0.45
CA CYS A 140 3.91 6.44 -1.36
C CYS A 140 4.20 5.97 -2.77
N THR A 141 3.14 5.65 -3.51
CA THR A 141 3.26 5.34 -4.93
C THR A 141 3.82 6.56 -5.66
N PRO A 142 4.92 6.40 -6.41
CA PRO A 142 5.46 7.50 -7.21
C PRO A 142 4.45 7.95 -8.24
N VAL A 143 4.27 9.22 -8.32
CA VAL A 143 3.36 9.84 -9.29
C VAL A 143 4.04 9.98 -10.65
#